data_7a65a174bd1b60e9d326aa1e9e21a26e
#
_entry.id   7a65a174bd1b60e9d326aa1e9e21a26e
#
_cell.length_a   1.000
_cell.length_b   1.000
_cell.length_c   1.000
_cell.angle_alpha   90.00
_cell.angle_beta   90.00
_cell.angle_gamma   90.00
#
_symmetry.space_group_name_H-M   'P 1'
#
loop_
_entity.id
_entity.type
_entity.pdbx_description
1 polymer ?
#
loop_
_entity_poly.entity_id
_entity_poly.type
_entity_poly.pdbx_seq_one_letter_code
_entity_poly.pdbx_strand_id
1 'polypeptide(L)'
;MPVADPNRVIVTGENPFIRLSEKDGDPNSTDASFWRILFSPAGPGHVLYLKSELTHGHWRIYSDNIAMARWLQQTVQGMLNAELKDTSIPVIDAEFTRSGDPRYFWTEHVSAADSEVALTWYDIGDPLLIHTEPNQAPNPRPYGVCTVLVPALSARLTVDGNQARGTPWKRDREGRPFSTCALAFSESWTEAR
;
A
#
# COMPACT_ATOMS: atom_id res chain seq x y z
N MET A 1 -7.55 8.61 -25.25
CA MET A 1 -6.63 8.09 -24.23
C MET A 1 -5.82 6.98 -24.89
N PRO A 2 -4.49 6.93 -24.73
CA PRO A 2 -3.75 5.76 -25.18
C PRO A 2 -4.28 4.54 -24.41
N VAL A 3 -4.66 3.50 -25.12
CA VAL A 3 -5.03 2.22 -24.51
C VAL A 3 -3.75 1.62 -23.93
N ALA A 4 -3.76 1.30 -22.63
CA ALA A 4 -2.63 0.60 -22.02
C ALA A 4 -2.42 -0.73 -22.75
N ASP A 5 -1.19 -1.00 -23.17
CA ASP A 5 -0.85 -2.29 -23.78
C ASP A 5 -0.89 -3.37 -22.70
N PRO A 6 -1.84 -4.31 -22.75
CA PRO A 6 -1.99 -5.34 -21.70
C PRO A 6 -0.75 -6.25 -21.59
N ASN A 7 0.06 -6.34 -22.65
CA ASN A 7 1.28 -7.17 -22.64
C ASN A 7 2.42 -6.52 -21.83
N ARG A 8 2.23 -5.29 -21.37
CA ARG A 8 3.22 -4.54 -20.58
C ARG A 8 2.89 -4.46 -19.10
N VAL A 9 1.75 -5.00 -18.69
CA VAL A 9 1.36 -5.06 -17.28
C VAL A 9 2.26 -6.04 -16.55
N ILE A 10 3.00 -5.55 -15.55
CA ILE A 10 3.85 -6.39 -14.69
C ILE A 10 3.15 -6.80 -13.40
N VAL A 11 2.23 -5.98 -12.91
CA VAL A 11 1.42 -6.28 -11.74
C VAL A 11 0.08 -5.57 -11.83
N THR A 12 -0.96 -6.23 -11.37
CA THR A 12 -2.27 -5.61 -11.13
C THR A 12 -2.91 -6.17 -9.87
N GLY A 13 -3.63 -5.32 -9.17
CA GLY A 13 -4.30 -5.67 -7.92
C GLY A 13 -4.85 -4.45 -7.20
N GLU A 14 -4.93 -4.58 -5.89
CA GLU A 14 -5.30 -3.52 -4.96
C GLU A 14 -4.07 -3.12 -4.14
N ASN A 15 -3.90 -1.83 -3.83
CA ASN A 15 -2.81 -1.32 -3.01
C ASN A 15 -3.28 -0.27 -2.00
N PRO A 16 -4.15 -0.62 -1.04
CA PRO A 16 -4.45 0.27 0.07
C PRO A 16 -3.21 0.55 0.92
N PHE A 17 -3.11 1.78 1.41
CA PHE A 17 -1.98 2.16 2.26
C PHE A 17 -2.38 3.09 3.40
N ILE A 18 -1.64 3.00 4.51
CA ILE A 18 -1.74 3.90 5.67
C ILE A 18 -0.36 4.48 5.95
N ARG A 19 -0.28 5.82 5.99
CA ARG A 19 0.88 6.55 6.47
C ARG A 19 0.40 7.55 7.52
N LEU A 20 0.88 7.36 8.75
CA LEU A 20 0.55 8.22 9.88
C LEU A 20 1.75 9.06 10.25
N SER A 21 1.51 10.28 10.70
CA SER A 21 2.52 11.20 11.24
C SER A 21 2.00 11.81 12.54
N GLU A 22 2.88 12.15 13.47
CA GLU A 22 2.46 12.80 14.71
C GLU A 22 1.98 14.24 14.46
N LYS A 23 2.56 14.92 13.46
CA LYS A 23 2.12 16.21 12.95
C LYS A 23 2.18 16.22 11.44
N ASP A 24 1.36 17.07 10.85
CA ASP A 24 1.36 17.30 9.40
C ASP A 24 2.74 17.77 8.92
N GLY A 25 3.30 17.04 7.93
CA GLY A 25 4.62 17.31 7.37
C GLY A 25 5.79 16.61 8.06
N ASP A 26 5.60 16.02 9.22
CA ASP A 26 6.61 15.21 9.87
C ASP A 26 6.85 13.88 9.10
N PRO A 27 8.01 13.23 9.30
CA PRO A 27 8.22 11.86 8.84
C PRO A 27 7.13 10.92 9.34
N ASN A 28 6.80 9.90 8.55
CA ASN A 28 5.81 8.92 8.96
C ASN A 28 6.29 8.16 10.21
N SER A 29 5.44 8.13 11.25
CA SER A 29 5.59 7.24 12.41
C SER A 29 5.14 5.81 12.08
N THR A 30 4.24 5.69 11.11
CA THR A 30 3.76 4.42 10.57
C THR A 30 3.73 4.50 9.05
N ASP A 31 4.26 3.46 8.40
CA ASP A 31 4.17 3.23 6.95
C ASP A 31 3.70 1.80 6.71
N ALA A 32 2.50 1.66 6.15
CA ALA A 32 1.88 0.39 5.83
C ALA A 32 1.42 0.39 4.37
N SER A 33 1.95 -0.53 3.58
CA SER A 33 1.57 -0.76 2.19
C SER A 33 1.01 -2.18 2.07
N PHE A 34 -0.30 -2.28 1.92
CA PHE A 34 -1.00 -3.54 1.73
C PHE A 34 -1.19 -3.79 0.23
N TRP A 35 -0.98 -5.03 -0.21
CA TRP A 35 -1.24 -5.43 -1.58
C TRP A 35 -2.07 -6.70 -1.63
N ARG A 36 -3.08 -6.67 -2.47
CA ARG A 36 -3.79 -7.84 -2.94
C ARG A 36 -3.53 -8.00 -4.42
N ILE A 37 -2.58 -8.84 -4.76
CA ILE A 37 -2.13 -9.05 -6.14
C ILE A 37 -3.04 -10.06 -6.82
N LEU A 38 -3.63 -9.67 -7.93
CA LEU A 38 -4.43 -10.52 -8.81
C LEU A 38 -3.56 -11.13 -9.90
N PHE A 39 -2.53 -10.41 -10.34
CA PHE A 39 -1.56 -10.86 -11.34
C PHE A 39 -0.17 -10.30 -11.05
N SER A 40 0.83 -11.16 -11.05
CA SER A 40 2.26 -10.85 -11.14
C SER A 40 3.00 -12.04 -11.77
N PRO A 41 4.26 -11.87 -12.24
CA PRO A 41 5.09 -13.00 -12.72
C PRO A 41 5.34 -14.08 -11.66
N ALA A 42 5.24 -13.72 -10.37
CA ALA A 42 5.41 -14.65 -9.24
C ALA A 42 4.09 -15.20 -8.68
N GLY A 43 2.97 -14.98 -9.40
CA GLY A 43 1.63 -15.42 -9.03
C GLY A 43 0.83 -14.40 -8.24
N PRO A 44 -0.44 -14.72 -7.92
CA PRO A 44 -1.31 -13.91 -7.07
C PRO A 44 -1.00 -14.12 -5.58
N GLY A 45 -1.54 -13.25 -4.72
CA GLY A 45 -1.44 -13.37 -3.26
C GLY A 45 -1.61 -12.03 -2.56
N HIS A 46 -1.42 -12.06 -1.25
CA HIS A 46 -1.48 -10.86 -0.41
C HIS A 46 -0.12 -10.59 0.22
N VAL A 47 0.18 -9.31 0.44
CA VAL A 47 1.35 -8.92 1.23
C VAL A 47 1.10 -7.59 1.94
N LEU A 48 1.53 -7.51 3.18
CA LEU A 48 1.62 -6.28 3.96
C LEU A 48 3.09 -5.98 4.26
N TYR A 49 3.56 -4.81 3.83
CA TYR A 49 4.80 -4.20 4.29
C TYR A 49 4.45 -3.20 5.37
N LEU A 50 4.96 -3.40 6.58
CA LEU A 50 4.62 -2.61 7.76
C LEU A 50 5.88 -2.16 8.50
N LYS A 51 5.98 -0.85 8.75
CA LYS A 51 6.93 -0.23 9.69
C LYS A 51 6.17 0.71 10.60
N SER A 52 6.34 0.56 11.91
CA SER A 52 5.68 1.36 12.94
C SER A 52 6.49 1.29 14.23
N GLU A 53 6.21 2.15 15.18
CA GLU A 53 6.71 1.98 16.55
C GLU A 53 6.27 0.65 17.18
N LEU A 54 5.11 0.12 16.76
CA LEU A 54 4.61 -1.18 17.20
C LEU A 54 5.43 -2.36 16.64
N THR A 55 6.20 -2.14 15.58
CA THR A 55 7.21 -3.07 15.06
C THR A 55 8.63 -2.67 15.48
N HIS A 56 8.77 -1.84 16.54
CA HIS A 56 10.03 -1.29 17.02
C HIS A 56 10.82 -0.52 15.94
N GLY A 57 10.11 0.09 14.99
CA GLY A 57 10.72 0.84 13.87
C GLY A 57 11.36 -0.02 12.79
N HIS A 58 11.18 -1.34 12.83
CA HIS A 58 11.66 -2.27 11.81
C HIS A 58 10.57 -2.65 10.82
N TRP A 59 10.95 -2.88 9.57
CA TRP A 59 10.05 -3.45 8.58
C TRP A 59 9.69 -4.89 8.93
N ARG A 60 8.40 -5.22 8.84
CA ARG A 60 7.86 -6.58 8.80
C ARG A 60 7.13 -6.80 7.49
N ILE A 61 7.24 -8.00 6.95
CA ILE A 61 6.56 -8.40 5.72
C ILE A 61 5.70 -9.62 6.04
N TYR A 62 4.39 -9.49 5.88
CA TYR A 62 3.42 -10.59 6.03
C TYR A 62 2.91 -11.00 4.67
N SER A 63 2.80 -12.29 4.36
CA SER A 63 2.29 -12.75 3.06
C SER A 63 1.81 -14.18 3.10
N ASP A 64 0.81 -14.49 2.26
CA ASP A 64 0.36 -15.84 1.93
C ASP A 64 1.09 -16.43 0.70
N ASN A 65 1.98 -15.65 0.05
CA ASN A 65 2.80 -16.08 -1.09
C ASN A 65 4.20 -15.44 -1.02
N ILE A 66 5.15 -16.15 -0.45
CA ILE A 66 6.52 -15.66 -0.24
C ILE A 66 7.20 -15.27 -1.56
N ALA A 67 7.01 -16.04 -2.62
CA ALA A 67 7.64 -15.75 -3.92
C ALA A 67 7.13 -14.43 -4.50
N MET A 68 5.81 -14.21 -4.44
CA MET A 68 5.17 -12.97 -4.88
C MET A 68 5.62 -11.78 -4.01
N ALA A 69 5.64 -11.93 -2.68
CA ALA A 69 6.08 -10.88 -1.77
C ALA A 69 7.53 -10.45 -2.05
N ARG A 70 8.45 -11.40 -2.30
CA ARG A 70 9.85 -11.12 -2.65
C ARG A 70 9.98 -10.45 -4.02
N TRP A 71 9.23 -10.92 -5.01
CA TRP A 71 9.22 -10.30 -6.31
C TRP A 71 8.75 -8.83 -6.23
N LEU A 72 7.64 -8.57 -5.54
CA LEU A 72 7.08 -7.23 -5.36
C LEU A 72 8.02 -6.34 -4.54
N GLN A 73 8.66 -6.89 -3.49
CA GLN A 73 9.66 -6.20 -2.69
C GLN A 73 10.80 -5.66 -3.55
N GLN A 74 11.37 -6.51 -4.42
CA GLN A 74 12.52 -6.15 -5.24
C GLN A 74 12.14 -5.24 -6.42
N THR A 75 10.99 -5.49 -7.04
CA THR A 75 10.59 -4.80 -8.28
C THR A 75 9.93 -3.44 -8.00
N VAL A 76 9.05 -3.37 -7.00
CA VAL A 76 8.23 -2.18 -6.75
C VAL A 76 8.57 -1.52 -5.41
N GLN A 77 8.48 -2.26 -4.30
CA GLN A 77 8.57 -1.66 -2.98
C GLN A 77 9.96 -1.11 -2.65
N GLY A 78 11.03 -1.80 -3.02
CA GLY A 78 12.40 -1.32 -2.85
C GLY A 78 12.76 -0.11 -3.70
N MET A 79 12.01 0.15 -4.78
CA MET A 79 12.09 1.39 -5.55
C MET A 79 11.37 2.56 -4.83
N LEU A 80 10.24 2.28 -4.19
CA LEU A 80 9.44 3.27 -3.46
C LEU A 80 10.05 3.60 -2.10
N ASN A 81 10.67 2.61 -1.44
CA ASN A 81 11.34 2.74 -0.16
C ASN A 81 12.66 1.96 -0.16
N ALA A 82 13.77 2.70 -0.04
CA ALA A 82 15.11 2.12 -0.15
C ALA A 82 15.42 1.06 0.93
N GLU A 83 14.84 1.17 2.12
CA GLU A 83 15.02 0.18 3.19
C GLU A 83 14.45 -1.19 2.81
N LEU A 84 13.40 -1.23 1.98
CA LEU A 84 12.80 -2.48 1.49
C LEU A 84 13.64 -3.18 0.40
N LYS A 85 14.80 -2.62 0.01
CA LYS A 85 15.78 -3.36 -0.79
C LYS A 85 16.48 -4.48 -0.03
N ASP A 86 16.44 -4.41 1.30
CA ASP A 86 17.01 -5.43 2.18
C ASP A 86 16.19 -6.72 2.13
N THR A 87 16.69 -7.71 1.42
CA THR A 87 16.06 -9.04 1.29
C THR A 87 16.24 -9.93 2.50
N SER A 88 17.02 -9.50 3.50
CA SER A 88 17.16 -10.22 4.78
C SER A 88 15.95 -10.05 5.71
N ILE A 89 15.09 -9.04 5.48
CA ILE A 89 13.83 -8.88 6.20
C ILE A 89 12.99 -10.14 6.02
N PRO A 90 12.61 -10.86 7.10
CA PRO A 90 11.85 -12.10 6.96
C PRO A 90 10.45 -11.85 6.39
N VAL A 91 9.95 -12.78 5.58
CA VAL A 91 8.54 -12.84 5.21
C VAL A 91 7.84 -13.78 6.17
N ILE A 92 6.86 -13.27 6.87
CA ILE A 92 6.05 -13.97 7.87
C ILE A 92 4.82 -14.54 7.15
N ASP A 93 4.59 -15.83 7.29
CA ASP A 93 3.38 -16.47 6.77
C ASP A 93 2.15 -15.95 7.50
N ALA A 94 1.11 -15.56 6.75
CA ALA A 94 -0.08 -14.95 7.33
C ALA A 94 -1.33 -15.18 6.48
N GLU A 95 -2.48 -15.19 7.14
CA GLU A 95 -3.80 -15.19 6.53
C GLU A 95 -4.33 -13.76 6.40
N PHE A 96 -5.13 -13.52 5.36
CA PHE A 96 -5.66 -12.21 5.02
C PHE A 96 -7.18 -12.27 4.87
N THR A 97 -7.86 -11.43 5.63
CA THR A 97 -9.31 -11.28 5.55
C THR A 97 -9.67 -9.80 5.51
N ARG A 98 -10.88 -9.50 5.06
CA ARG A 98 -11.35 -8.12 4.98
C ARG A 98 -12.81 -7.99 5.39
N SER A 99 -13.17 -6.79 5.86
CA SER A 99 -14.52 -6.46 6.26
C SER A 99 -14.83 -4.98 6.03
N GLY A 100 -16.10 -4.63 6.06
CA GLY A 100 -16.57 -3.27 5.93
C GLY A 100 -17.37 -2.99 4.67
N ASP A 101 -17.80 -1.74 4.54
CA ASP A 101 -18.44 -1.17 3.35
C ASP A 101 -17.63 0.04 2.93
N PRO A 102 -17.02 0.06 1.73
CA PRO A 102 -16.13 1.13 1.28
C PRO A 102 -16.81 2.51 1.17
N ARG A 103 -18.11 2.61 1.36
CA ARG A 103 -18.83 3.89 1.49
C ARG A 103 -18.66 4.53 2.87
N TYR A 104 -18.28 3.74 3.89
CA TYR A 104 -18.21 4.20 5.29
C TYR A 104 -16.87 3.91 5.92
N PHE A 105 -16.43 2.65 5.87
CA PHE A 105 -15.14 2.19 6.38
C PHE A 105 -14.70 0.90 5.69
N TRP A 106 -13.42 0.66 5.70
CA TRP A 106 -12.83 -0.57 5.20
C TRP A 106 -11.76 -1.06 6.15
N THR A 107 -11.68 -2.37 6.35
CA THR A 107 -10.67 -2.99 7.21
C THR A 107 -10.04 -4.18 6.50
N GLU A 108 -8.70 -4.20 6.45
CA GLU A 108 -7.90 -5.38 6.13
C GLU A 108 -7.35 -5.96 7.42
N HIS A 109 -7.47 -7.27 7.59
CA HIS A 109 -6.96 -8.03 8.71
C HIS A 109 -5.85 -8.96 8.23
N VAL A 110 -4.76 -9.03 8.98
CA VAL A 110 -3.61 -9.90 8.73
C VAL A 110 -3.36 -10.68 10.01
N SER A 111 -3.43 -12.01 9.92
CA SER A 111 -3.30 -12.94 11.05
C SER A 111 -2.10 -13.85 10.82
N ALA A 112 -1.11 -13.74 11.66
CA ALA A 112 0.07 -14.61 11.70
C ALA A 112 0.09 -15.41 13.01
N ALA A 113 0.99 -16.38 13.13
CA ALA A 113 1.04 -17.27 14.28
C ALA A 113 1.23 -16.52 15.63
N ASP A 114 1.90 -15.37 15.59
CA ASP A 114 2.29 -14.60 16.77
C ASP A 114 1.93 -13.12 16.69
N SER A 115 1.12 -12.72 15.71
CA SER A 115 0.79 -11.30 15.49
C SER A 115 -0.52 -11.12 14.72
N GLU A 116 -1.34 -10.16 15.18
CA GLU A 116 -2.56 -9.74 14.53
C GLU A 116 -2.43 -8.27 14.12
N VAL A 117 -2.66 -7.96 12.84
CA VAL A 117 -2.64 -6.59 12.33
C VAL A 117 -4.00 -6.23 11.75
N ALA A 118 -4.54 -5.05 12.11
CA ALA A 118 -5.71 -4.50 11.46
C ALA A 118 -5.42 -3.09 10.92
N LEU A 119 -5.75 -2.89 9.65
CA LEU A 119 -5.68 -1.61 8.97
C LEU A 119 -7.11 -1.17 8.66
N THR A 120 -7.52 -0.02 9.18
CA THR A 120 -8.88 0.48 8.98
C THR A 120 -8.85 1.91 8.43
N TRP A 121 -9.64 2.15 7.39
CA TRP A 121 -9.83 3.44 6.74
C TRP A 121 -11.25 3.94 7.00
N TYR A 122 -11.39 5.23 7.34
CA TYR A 122 -12.65 5.93 7.62
C TYR A 122 -12.71 7.25 6.86
N ASP A 123 -13.85 7.90 6.93
CA ASP A 123 -14.07 9.20 6.29
C ASP A 123 -13.63 9.14 4.82
N ILE A 124 -14.22 8.21 4.12
CA ILE A 124 -13.88 7.85 2.74
C ILE A 124 -14.32 9.00 1.81
N GLY A 125 -13.37 9.52 1.05
CA GLY A 125 -13.59 10.61 0.11
C GLY A 125 -13.92 10.12 -1.31
N ASP A 126 -13.99 11.08 -2.23
CA ASP A 126 -14.26 10.79 -3.65
C ASP A 126 -13.05 10.16 -4.35
N PRO A 127 -13.27 9.20 -5.26
CA PRO A 127 -12.20 8.55 -5.99
C PRO A 127 -11.47 9.50 -6.94
N LEU A 128 -10.16 9.30 -7.08
CA LEU A 128 -9.27 10.00 -7.99
C LEU A 128 -8.59 9.01 -8.92
N LEU A 129 -8.70 9.22 -10.22
CA LEU A 129 -7.89 8.47 -11.19
C LEU A 129 -6.50 9.11 -11.27
N ILE A 130 -5.48 8.31 -11.03
CA ILE A 130 -4.08 8.69 -11.21
C ILE A 130 -3.49 7.84 -12.31
N HIS A 131 -2.89 8.50 -13.28
CA HIS A 131 -2.15 7.85 -14.36
C HIS A 131 -0.80 8.56 -14.52
N THR A 132 0.28 7.78 -14.54
CA THR A 132 1.63 8.24 -14.82
C THR A 132 2.27 7.32 -15.85
N GLU A 133 2.95 7.91 -16.83
CA GLU A 133 3.74 7.14 -17.78
C GLU A 133 5.11 6.77 -17.18
N PRO A 134 5.75 5.70 -17.68
CA PRO A 134 7.12 5.39 -17.32
C PRO A 134 8.04 6.58 -17.57
N ASN A 135 8.98 6.82 -16.65
CA ASN A 135 9.96 7.91 -16.71
C ASN A 135 9.38 9.34 -16.77
N GLN A 136 8.12 9.52 -16.39
CA GLN A 136 7.45 10.82 -16.36
C GLN A 136 7.99 11.71 -15.22
N ALA A 137 8.34 12.96 -15.55
CA ALA A 137 8.67 13.99 -14.55
C ALA A 137 7.45 14.34 -13.68
N PRO A 138 7.62 14.86 -12.44
CA PRO A 138 8.89 15.19 -11.77
C PRO A 138 9.58 14.00 -11.09
N ASN A 139 8.94 12.87 -10.95
CA ASN A 139 9.46 11.68 -10.26
C ASN A 139 9.56 10.51 -11.24
N PRO A 140 10.60 10.49 -12.11
CA PRO A 140 10.74 9.44 -13.11
C PRO A 140 10.93 8.08 -12.44
N ARG A 141 10.09 7.12 -12.85
CA ARG A 141 10.16 5.71 -12.45
C ARG A 141 10.20 4.85 -13.70
N PRO A 142 10.85 3.68 -13.67
CA PRO A 142 10.91 2.80 -14.83
C PRO A 142 9.53 2.26 -15.25
N TYR A 143 8.55 2.39 -14.38
CA TYR A 143 7.19 1.90 -14.58
C TYR A 143 6.16 3.02 -14.62
N GLY A 144 5.16 2.87 -15.49
CA GLY A 144 3.93 3.63 -15.43
C GLY A 144 2.97 3.04 -14.41
N VAL A 145 2.09 3.87 -13.88
CA VAL A 145 1.07 3.46 -12.90
C VAL A 145 -0.29 3.98 -13.33
N CYS A 146 -1.30 3.12 -13.29
CA CYS A 146 -2.70 3.50 -13.41
C CYS A 146 -3.42 3.01 -12.15
N THR A 147 -3.97 3.92 -11.36
CA THR A 147 -4.64 3.57 -10.11
C THR A 147 -5.85 4.46 -9.85
N VAL A 148 -6.88 3.89 -9.25
CA VAL A 148 -7.99 4.65 -8.67
C VAL A 148 -7.75 4.72 -7.16
N LEU A 149 -7.38 5.90 -6.68
CA LEU A 149 -7.23 6.16 -5.25
C LEU A 149 -8.52 6.71 -4.67
N VAL A 150 -8.97 6.12 -3.59
CA VAL A 150 -10.08 6.60 -2.77
C VAL A 150 -9.47 7.08 -1.44
N PRO A 151 -9.30 8.41 -1.24
CA PRO A 151 -8.65 8.92 -0.06
C PRO A 151 -9.47 8.63 1.20
N ALA A 152 -8.80 8.32 2.30
CA ALA A 152 -9.41 8.22 3.61
C ALA A 152 -8.86 9.32 4.51
N LEU A 153 -9.73 10.20 5.02
CA LEU A 153 -9.32 11.34 5.84
C LEU A 153 -9.03 10.95 7.29
N SER A 154 -9.38 9.72 7.66
CA SER A 154 -9.05 9.10 8.94
C SER A 154 -8.63 7.65 8.72
N ALA A 155 -7.65 7.18 9.48
CA ALA A 155 -7.19 5.80 9.43
C ALA A 155 -6.70 5.33 10.80
N ARG A 156 -6.74 4.03 11.01
CA ARG A 156 -6.25 3.38 12.21
C ARG A 156 -5.47 2.12 11.84
N LEU A 157 -4.34 1.93 12.48
CA LEU A 157 -3.59 0.69 12.41
C LEU A 157 -3.40 0.14 13.82
N THR A 158 -3.62 -1.15 13.99
CA THR A 158 -3.34 -1.85 15.25
C THR A 158 -2.45 -3.07 15.01
N VAL A 159 -1.58 -3.34 15.98
CA VAL A 159 -0.82 -4.59 16.07
C VAL A 159 -1.09 -5.17 17.45
N ASP A 160 -1.58 -6.41 17.51
CA ASP A 160 -1.92 -7.11 18.75
C ASP A 160 -2.85 -6.29 19.67
N GLY A 161 -3.83 -5.61 19.07
CA GLY A 161 -4.78 -4.74 19.76
C GLY A 161 -4.24 -3.36 20.14
N ASN A 162 -2.93 -3.10 20.06
CA ASN A 162 -2.33 -1.80 20.34
C ASN A 162 -2.44 -0.90 19.13
N GLN A 163 -2.86 0.35 19.32
CA GLN A 163 -3.03 1.31 18.24
C GLN A 163 -1.73 2.07 17.96
N ALA A 164 -1.36 2.15 16.68
CA ALA A 164 -0.27 2.99 16.20
C ALA A 164 -0.58 4.48 16.41
N ARG A 165 0.47 5.24 16.72
CA ARG A 165 0.39 6.70 16.93
C ARG A 165 0.29 7.46 15.63
N GLY A 166 -0.17 8.70 15.74
CA GLY A 166 -0.27 9.62 14.61
C GLY A 166 -1.62 9.57 13.90
N THR A 167 -1.74 10.43 12.92
CA THR A 167 -2.94 10.61 12.09
C THR A 167 -2.57 10.73 10.62
N PRO A 168 -3.51 10.49 9.69
CA PRO A 168 -3.29 10.80 8.28
C PRO A 168 -3.03 12.31 8.10
N TRP A 169 -2.02 12.67 7.35
CA TRP A 169 -1.81 14.06 6.97
C TRP A 169 -2.81 14.45 5.87
N LYS A 170 -3.74 15.34 6.21
CA LYS A 170 -4.77 15.86 5.31
C LYS A 170 -4.17 16.89 4.36
N ARG A 171 -4.49 16.76 3.09
CA ARG A 171 -3.99 17.62 2.00
C ARG A 171 -5.14 18.00 1.08
N ASP A 172 -4.88 18.98 0.23
CA ASP A 172 -5.68 19.25 -0.96
C ASP A 172 -4.92 18.77 -2.20
N ARG A 173 -5.64 18.16 -3.13
CA ARG A 173 -5.14 17.80 -4.43
C ARG A 173 -6.10 18.30 -5.50
N GLU A 174 -5.74 19.39 -6.18
CA GLU A 174 -6.55 19.97 -7.24
C GLU A 174 -7.97 20.34 -6.77
N GLY A 175 -8.09 20.93 -5.57
CA GLY A 175 -9.37 21.33 -4.96
C GLY A 175 -10.18 20.16 -4.35
N ARG A 176 -9.59 18.99 -4.18
CA ARG A 176 -10.24 17.81 -3.58
C ARG A 176 -9.54 17.39 -2.30
N PRO A 177 -10.30 17.05 -1.23
CA PRO A 177 -9.73 16.49 -0.03
C PRO A 177 -8.91 15.22 -0.34
N PHE A 178 -7.69 15.16 0.16
CA PHE A 178 -6.78 14.04 0.02
C PHE A 178 -6.04 13.79 1.34
N SER A 179 -5.39 12.65 1.48
CA SER A 179 -4.57 12.36 2.65
C SER A 179 -3.41 11.42 2.32
N THR A 180 -2.59 11.13 3.32
CA THR A 180 -1.53 10.13 3.24
C THR A 180 -2.04 8.69 3.42
N CYS A 181 -3.37 8.49 3.50
CA CYS A 181 -4.02 7.20 3.57
C CYS A 181 -5.05 7.08 2.45
N ALA A 182 -5.07 5.96 1.77
CA ALA A 182 -6.03 5.73 0.69
C ALA A 182 -6.30 4.24 0.48
N LEU A 183 -7.48 3.98 -0.08
CA LEU A 183 -7.83 2.70 -0.69
C LEU A 183 -7.50 2.78 -2.17
N ALA A 184 -6.72 1.86 -2.68
CA ALA A 184 -6.45 1.71 -4.11
C ALA A 184 -7.00 0.35 -4.55
N PHE A 185 -8.29 0.30 -4.85
CA PHE A 185 -8.97 -0.94 -5.25
C PHE A 185 -8.66 -1.38 -6.68
N SER A 186 -7.94 -0.57 -7.43
CA SER A 186 -7.49 -0.91 -8.78
C SER A 186 -6.16 -0.22 -9.03
N GLU A 187 -5.10 -0.99 -9.09
CA GLU A 187 -3.77 -0.49 -9.41
C GLU A 187 -3.06 -1.42 -10.38
N SER A 188 -2.51 -0.87 -11.44
CA SER A 188 -1.73 -1.60 -12.43
C SER A 188 -0.43 -0.86 -12.72
N TRP A 189 0.66 -1.62 -12.82
CA TRP A 189 1.98 -1.13 -13.17
C TRP A 189 2.41 -1.69 -14.51
N THR A 190 3.00 -0.85 -15.36
CA THR A 190 3.38 -1.19 -16.74
C THR A 190 4.83 -0.83 -17.01
N GLU A 191 5.52 -1.65 -17.79
CA GLU A 191 6.89 -1.37 -18.25
C GLU A 191 6.93 -0.24 -19.30
N ALA A 192 8.09 0.40 -19.43
CA ALA A 192 8.38 1.31 -20.56
C ALA A 192 8.39 0.54 -21.89
N ARG A 193 8.08 1.23 -23.00
CA ARG A 193 8.23 0.69 -24.36
C ARG A 193 9.69 0.51 -24.71
#